data_ad5f349c05c48a99f8ebad3681a9d785
#
_entry.id   ad5f349c05c48a99f8ebad3681a9d785
#
_cell.length_a   1.000
_cell.length_b   1.000
_cell.length_c   1.000
_cell.angle_alpha   90.00
_cell.angle_beta   90.00
_cell.angle_gamma   90.00
#
_symmetry.space_group_name_H-M   'P 1'
#
loop_
_entity.id
_entity.type
_entity.pdbx_description
1 polymer ?
#
loop_
_entity_poly.entity_id
_entity_poly.type
_entity_poly.pdbx_seq_one_letter_code
_entity_poly.pdbx_strand_id
1 'polypeptide(L)'
;VPVYSPRQINAEPESTNKRSSFRRRVETAFIGITSADYCLAETATLVMKTVPGSDRSISLLPSIHVAVIELNQIIRNLPELYACLKYEGKPPDWGLTNCLTLISGPSKTADIELTMVHGAHGPRELYLYVITSTAAA
;
A
#
# COMPACT_ATOMS: atom_id res chain seq x y z
N VAL A 1 7.13 -8.66 -19.62
CA VAL A 1 7.20 -7.50 -18.68
C VAL A 1 7.98 -7.97 -17.46
N PRO A 2 9.06 -7.29 -17.08
CA PRO A 2 9.82 -7.68 -15.89
C PRO A 2 9.00 -7.48 -14.62
N VAL A 3 8.97 -8.49 -13.75
CA VAL A 3 8.33 -8.42 -12.43
C VAL A 3 9.44 -8.29 -11.38
N TYR A 4 9.34 -7.29 -10.53
CA TYR A 4 10.30 -7.04 -9.44
C TYR A 4 9.63 -7.23 -8.08
N SER A 5 10.24 -8.03 -7.22
CA SER A 5 9.78 -8.26 -5.85
C SER A 5 10.77 -7.63 -4.86
N PRO A 6 10.31 -7.00 -3.77
CA PRO A 6 11.18 -6.47 -2.72
C PRO A 6 12.12 -7.52 -2.12
N ARG A 7 11.69 -8.79 -2.06
CA ARG A 7 12.51 -9.90 -1.55
C ARG A 7 13.72 -10.20 -2.44
N GLN A 8 13.59 -10.08 -3.76
CA GLN A 8 14.68 -10.30 -4.71
C GLN A 8 15.75 -9.22 -4.60
N ILE A 9 15.38 -8.02 -4.19
CA ILE A 9 16.27 -6.86 -4.08
C ILE A 9 17.07 -6.91 -2.79
N ASN A 10 16.50 -7.47 -1.71
CA ASN A 10 17.19 -7.64 -0.43
C ASN A 10 18.21 -8.78 -0.45
N ALA A 11 18.22 -9.64 -1.45
CA ALA A 11 19.16 -10.75 -1.60
C ALA A 11 20.53 -10.35 -2.23
N GLU A 12 20.65 -9.13 -2.77
CA GLU A 12 21.94 -8.63 -3.29
C GLU A 12 22.83 -8.04 -2.17
N PRO A 13 24.18 -8.15 -2.22
CA PRO A 13 25.07 -7.67 -1.15
C PRO A 13 24.96 -6.15 -0.93
N GLU A 14 25.13 -5.71 0.32
CA GLU A 14 24.96 -4.31 0.74
C GLU A 14 25.90 -3.34 0.04
N SER A 15 25.39 -2.62 -0.95
CA SER A 15 26.05 -1.45 -1.50
C SER A 15 25.12 -0.23 -1.39
N THR A 16 25.69 0.94 -1.17
CA THR A 16 25.01 2.25 -1.04
C THR A 16 24.11 2.58 -2.25
N ASN A 17 24.17 1.76 -3.30
CA ASN A 17 23.47 1.94 -4.57
C ASN A 17 22.12 1.20 -4.66
N LYS A 18 21.76 0.37 -3.67
CA LYS A 18 20.55 -0.47 -3.72
C LYS A 18 19.26 0.36 -3.66
N ARG A 19 19.22 1.33 -2.76
CA ARG A 19 18.04 2.17 -2.54
C ARG A 19 17.73 3.01 -3.78
N SER A 20 18.76 3.52 -4.44
CA SER A 20 18.62 4.28 -5.68
C SER A 20 18.20 3.40 -6.86
N SER A 21 18.74 2.19 -6.97
CA SER A 21 18.38 1.24 -8.03
C SER A 21 16.94 0.73 -7.89
N PHE A 22 16.50 0.44 -6.66
CA PHE A 22 15.13 0.03 -6.38
C PHE A 22 14.14 1.15 -6.73
N ARG A 23 14.40 2.35 -6.21
CA ARG A 23 13.55 3.51 -6.48
C ARG A 23 13.41 3.76 -7.98
N ARG A 24 14.51 3.71 -8.74
CA ARG A 24 14.48 3.88 -10.20
C ARG A 24 13.64 2.81 -10.91
N ARG A 25 13.69 1.56 -10.44
CA ARG A 25 12.86 0.47 -10.99
C ARG A 25 11.37 0.71 -10.70
N VAL A 26 11.03 1.16 -9.49
CA VAL A 26 9.65 1.48 -9.12
C VAL A 26 9.14 2.70 -9.90
N GLU A 27 9.95 3.72 -10.10
CA GLU A 27 9.60 4.89 -10.92
C GLU A 27 9.33 4.54 -12.39
N THR A 28 9.96 3.51 -12.92
CA THR A 28 9.71 3.02 -14.29
C THR A 28 8.62 1.96 -14.38
N ALA A 29 8.13 1.45 -13.24
CA ALA A 29 7.07 0.47 -13.22
C ALA A 29 5.72 1.12 -13.53
N PHE A 30 4.95 0.51 -14.42
CA PHE A 30 3.61 0.99 -14.76
C PHE A 30 2.56 0.56 -13.74
N ILE A 31 2.72 -0.64 -13.18
CA ILE A 31 1.81 -1.23 -12.19
C ILE A 31 2.58 -1.55 -10.92
N GLY A 32 2.07 -1.10 -9.77
CA GLY A 32 2.50 -1.50 -8.44
C GLY A 32 1.46 -2.44 -7.82
N ILE A 33 1.91 -3.59 -7.33
CA ILE A 33 1.04 -4.57 -6.67
C ILE A 33 1.44 -4.63 -5.19
N THR A 34 0.48 -4.45 -4.29
CA THR A 34 0.71 -4.55 -2.85
C THR A 34 -0.39 -5.36 -2.17
N SER A 35 -0.13 -5.81 -0.96
CA SER A 35 -1.17 -6.11 0.02
C SER A 35 -1.47 -4.86 0.86
N ALA A 36 -2.50 -4.93 1.70
CA ALA A 36 -2.75 -3.97 2.76
C ALA A 36 -2.95 -4.72 4.09
N ASP A 37 -2.72 -4.04 5.21
CA ASP A 37 -2.98 -4.63 6.53
C ASP A 37 -4.48 -4.66 6.83
N TYR A 38 -5.19 -3.59 6.46
CA TYR A 38 -6.64 -3.48 6.59
C TYR A 38 -7.25 -2.72 5.41
N CYS A 39 -8.57 -2.89 5.26
CA CYS A 39 -9.40 -2.07 4.39
C CYS A 39 -10.65 -1.61 5.16
N LEU A 40 -10.88 -0.30 5.21
CA LEU A 40 -12.07 0.27 5.83
C LEU A 40 -13.25 0.14 4.87
N ALA A 41 -14.29 -0.63 5.23
CA ALA A 41 -15.46 -0.85 4.38
C ALA A 41 -16.24 0.43 4.09
N GLU A 42 -16.34 1.32 5.10
CA GLU A 42 -17.12 2.57 4.99
C GLU A 42 -16.58 3.52 3.91
N THR A 43 -15.27 3.53 3.67
CA THR A 43 -14.62 4.47 2.76
C THR A 43 -13.77 3.81 1.67
N ALA A 44 -13.74 2.47 1.64
CA ALA A 44 -12.84 1.67 0.81
C ALA A 44 -11.36 2.10 0.96
N THR A 45 -10.96 2.53 2.17
CA THR A 45 -9.62 3.02 2.45
C THR A 45 -8.69 1.87 2.79
N LEU A 46 -7.64 1.71 2.02
CA LEU A 46 -6.55 0.79 2.33
C LEU A 46 -5.68 1.35 3.44
N VAL A 47 -5.30 0.50 4.37
CA VAL A 47 -4.42 0.82 5.49
C VAL A 47 -3.15 0.00 5.38
N MET A 48 -2.02 0.66 5.28
CA MET A 48 -0.70 0.03 5.13
C MET A 48 0.23 0.47 6.25
N LYS A 49 0.68 -0.49 7.04
CA LYS A 49 1.71 -0.28 8.08
C LYS A 49 3.08 -0.23 7.41
N THR A 50 3.92 0.67 7.87
CA THR A 50 5.32 0.67 7.45
C THR A 50 6.11 -0.35 8.27
N VAL A 51 6.56 -1.41 7.61
CA VAL A 51 7.42 -2.42 8.19
C VAL A 51 8.73 -2.52 7.39
N PRO A 52 9.84 -2.97 7.99
CA PRO A 52 11.07 -3.20 7.24
C PRO A 52 10.83 -4.12 6.05
N GLY A 53 11.28 -3.70 4.87
CA GLY A 53 11.08 -4.43 3.61
C GLY A 53 9.76 -4.15 2.88
N SER A 54 8.86 -3.35 3.46
CA SER A 54 7.68 -2.81 2.78
C SER A 54 7.98 -1.40 2.29
N ASP A 55 8.10 -1.23 0.98
CA ASP A 55 8.39 0.08 0.40
C ASP A 55 7.08 0.74 -0.09
N ARG A 56 6.71 1.86 0.56
CA ARG A 56 5.55 2.67 0.19
C ARG A 56 5.60 3.19 -1.24
N SER A 57 6.79 3.25 -1.82
CA SER A 57 6.95 3.72 -3.20
C SER A 57 6.19 2.86 -4.19
N ILE A 58 5.98 1.57 -3.90
CA ILE A 58 5.24 0.65 -4.78
C ILE A 58 3.76 1.04 -4.92
N SER A 59 3.16 1.57 -3.86
CA SER A 59 1.76 2.04 -3.87
C SER A 59 1.60 3.47 -4.37
N LEU A 60 2.70 4.24 -4.49
CA LEU A 60 2.64 5.68 -4.74
C LEU A 60 3.20 6.12 -6.09
N LEU A 61 4.24 5.44 -6.62
CA LEU A 61 4.94 5.89 -7.82
C LEU A 61 4.37 5.33 -9.13
N PRO A 62 3.97 4.06 -9.23
CA PRO A 62 3.38 3.52 -10.46
C PRO A 62 2.08 4.22 -10.86
N SER A 63 1.78 4.20 -12.16
CA SER A 63 0.56 4.82 -12.69
C SER A 63 -0.71 4.09 -12.24
N ILE A 64 -0.61 2.78 -12.03
CA ILE A 64 -1.70 1.92 -11.55
C ILE A 64 -1.26 1.24 -10.26
N HIS A 65 -2.11 1.34 -9.23
CA HIS A 65 -1.95 0.59 -7.99
C HIS A 65 -2.98 -0.54 -7.91
N VAL A 66 -2.50 -1.76 -7.75
CA VAL A 66 -3.32 -2.95 -7.52
C VAL A 66 -3.10 -3.42 -6.09
N ALA A 67 -4.15 -3.38 -5.29
CA ALA A 67 -4.14 -3.88 -3.92
C ALA A 67 -4.86 -5.22 -3.85
N VAL A 68 -4.23 -6.21 -3.21
CA VAL A 68 -4.81 -7.54 -3.00
C VAL A 68 -4.91 -7.78 -1.49
N ILE A 69 -6.13 -8.01 -1.01
CA ILE A 69 -6.42 -8.25 0.40
C ILE A 69 -7.26 -9.52 0.58
N GLU A 70 -7.25 -10.06 1.78
CA GLU A 70 -8.16 -11.12 2.20
C GLU A 70 -9.43 -10.53 2.83
N LEU A 71 -10.52 -11.29 2.81
CA LEU A 71 -11.81 -10.83 3.36
C LEU A 71 -11.72 -10.48 4.86
N ASN A 72 -10.91 -11.19 5.62
CA ASN A 72 -10.68 -10.96 7.06
C ASN A 72 -9.91 -9.66 7.37
N GLN A 73 -9.31 -9.01 6.37
CA GLN A 73 -8.64 -7.72 6.51
C GLN A 73 -9.61 -6.53 6.35
N ILE A 74 -10.87 -6.81 6.01
CA ILE A 74 -11.90 -5.78 5.91
C ILE A 74 -12.48 -5.51 7.29
N ILE A 75 -12.34 -4.28 7.76
CA ILE A 75 -12.90 -3.77 9.00
C ILE A 75 -13.89 -2.65 8.69
N ARG A 76 -14.76 -2.35 9.62
CA ARG A 76 -15.89 -1.46 9.36
C ARG A 76 -15.47 -0.02 9.09
N ASN A 77 -14.73 0.58 10.00
CA ASN A 77 -14.45 2.03 10.00
C ASN A 77 -13.18 2.40 10.78
N LEU A 78 -12.89 3.69 10.80
CA LEU A 78 -11.70 4.22 11.46
C LEU A 78 -11.64 3.97 12.99
N PRO A 79 -12.75 4.10 13.77
CA PRO A 79 -12.73 3.71 15.19
C PRO A 79 -12.34 2.26 15.44
N GLU A 80 -12.81 1.33 14.60
CA GLU A 80 -12.42 -0.08 14.68
C GLU A 80 -10.94 -0.27 14.34
N LEU A 81 -10.43 0.44 13.34
CA LEU A 81 -9.00 0.43 13.03
C LEU A 81 -8.15 0.84 14.25
N TYR A 82 -8.53 1.92 14.94
CA TYR A 82 -7.81 2.35 16.14
C TYR A 82 -7.87 1.30 17.25
N ALA A 83 -8.99 0.63 17.42
CA ALA A 83 -9.11 -0.47 18.37
C ALA A 83 -8.17 -1.62 18.01
N CYS A 84 -8.17 -2.06 16.74
CA CYS A 84 -7.26 -3.09 16.24
C CYS A 84 -5.79 -2.71 16.48
N LEU A 85 -5.38 -1.51 16.06
CA LEU A 85 -4.00 -1.03 16.23
C LEU A 85 -3.58 -0.95 17.70
N LYS A 86 -4.51 -0.60 18.59
CA LYS A 86 -4.24 -0.51 20.02
C LYS A 86 -4.08 -1.88 20.68
N TYR A 87 -4.84 -2.88 20.26
CA TYR A 87 -4.89 -4.19 20.91
C TYR A 87 -4.07 -5.27 20.19
N GLU A 88 -3.62 -5.02 18.97
CA GLU A 88 -2.84 -5.96 18.18
C GLU A 88 -1.40 -6.13 18.67
N GLY A 89 -0.84 -5.09 19.28
CA GLY A 89 0.51 -5.10 19.83
C GLY A 89 0.56 -5.48 21.31
N LYS A 90 1.62 -6.18 21.71
CA LYS A 90 1.97 -6.31 23.13
C LYS A 90 2.74 -5.05 23.56
N PRO A 91 2.55 -4.54 24.80
CA PRO A 91 3.42 -3.48 25.30
C PRO A 91 4.89 -3.89 25.21
N PRO A 92 5.82 -3.01 24.81
CA PRO A 92 5.63 -1.58 24.54
C PRO A 92 5.16 -1.20 23.12
N ASP A 93 5.09 -2.14 22.19
CA ASP A 93 4.97 -1.81 20.76
C ASP A 93 3.52 -1.63 20.24
N TRP A 94 2.51 -1.73 21.05
CA TRP A 94 1.08 -1.44 20.78
C TRP A 94 0.57 -1.63 19.32
N GLY A 95 1.27 -2.36 18.46
CA GLY A 95 0.93 -2.54 17.04
C GLY A 95 1.04 -1.26 16.19
N LEU A 96 1.43 -0.14 16.79
CA LEU A 96 1.64 1.12 16.09
C LEU A 96 3.01 1.10 15.41
N THR A 97 3.03 1.41 14.13
CA THR A 97 4.26 1.59 13.35
C THR A 97 4.65 3.07 13.32
N ASN A 98 5.90 3.37 12.98
CA ASN A 98 6.37 4.75 12.84
C ASN A 98 5.60 5.55 11.76
N CYS A 99 4.91 4.88 10.87
CA CYS A 99 4.11 5.50 9.82
C CYS A 99 2.99 4.56 9.37
N LEU A 100 1.81 5.13 9.25
CA LEU A 100 0.62 4.50 8.71
C LEU A 100 0.21 5.24 7.44
N THR A 101 0.04 4.53 6.34
CA THR A 101 -0.44 5.09 5.07
C THR A 101 -1.89 4.70 4.87
N LEU A 102 -2.74 5.71 4.63
CA LEU A 102 -4.16 5.56 4.32
C LEU A 102 -4.37 5.96 2.86
N ILE A 103 -4.92 5.05 2.05
CA ILE A 103 -5.15 5.27 0.61
C ILE A 103 -6.64 5.11 0.34
N SER A 104 -7.32 6.24 0.08
CA SER A 104 -8.78 6.31 -0.14
C SER A 104 -9.14 6.50 -1.61
N GLY A 105 -8.38 5.95 -2.53
CA GLY A 105 -8.66 6.02 -3.96
C GLY A 105 -7.48 6.52 -4.80
N PRO A 106 -7.69 6.73 -6.10
CA PRO A 106 -6.68 7.22 -7.01
C PRO A 106 -6.32 8.68 -6.71
N SER A 107 -5.10 9.08 -7.11
CA SER A 107 -4.61 10.44 -6.94
C SER A 107 -5.41 11.43 -7.78
N LYS A 108 -6.00 12.42 -7.12
CA LYS A 108 -6.74 13.53 -7.75
C LYS A 108 -6.27 14.84 -7.15
N THR A 109 -5.91 15.78 -8.00
CA THR A 109 -5.56 17.16 -7.60
C THR A 109 -6.51 18.13 -8.28
N ALA A 110 -7.17 18.97 -7.50
CA ALA A 110 -8.28 19.83 -7.94
C ALA A 110 -7.92 21.32 -7.93
N ASP A 111 -6.68 21.73 -8.14
CA ASP A 111 -6.32 23.14 -7.96
C ASP A 111 -5.36 23.74 -9.00
N ILE A 112 -5.24 23.15 -10.17
CA ILE A 112 -4.46 23.79 -11.22
C ILE A 112 -5.45 24.24 -12.31
N GLU A 113 -5.74 25.55 -12.35
CA GLU A 113 -6.58 26.20 -13.36
C GLU A 113 -8.02 25.67 -13.48
N LEU A 114 -8.67 25.33 -12.34
CA LEU A 114 -10.04 24.79 -12.30
C LEU A 114 -10.23 23.45 -13.04
N THR A 115 -9.16 22.77 -13.39
CA THR A 115 -9.20 21.45 -14.03
C THR A 115 -8.75 20.35 -13.05
N MET A 116 -9.50 19.24 -13.02
CA MET A 116 -9.14 18.09 -12.21
C MET A 116 -8.03 17.30 -12.89
N VAL A 117 -6.84 17.29 -12.30
CA VAL A 117 -5.69 16.52 -12.79
C VAL A 117 -5.61 15.18 -12.07
N HIS A 118 -5.65 14.09 -12.82
CA HIS A 118 -5.49 12.74 -12.30
C HIS A 118 -4.00 12.34 -12.29
N GLY A 119 -3.50 11.81 -11.17
CA GLY A 119 -2.19 11.23 -11.10
C GLY A 119 -1.01 12.21 -11.01
N ALA A 120 -1.23 13.44 -10.53
CA ALA A 120 -0.13 14.39 -10.32
C ALA A 120 0.84 13.97 -9.21
N HIS A 121 0.34 13.31 -8.15
CA HIS A 121 1.12 12.94 -6.97
C HIS A 121 0.89 11.47 -6.53
N GLY A 122 0.51 10.58 -7.43
CA GLY A 122 0.25 9.18 -7.13
C GLY A 122 -0.43 8.44 -8.28
N PRO A 123 -0.84 7.19 -8.07
CA PRO A 123 -1.50 6.38 -9.10
C PRO A 123 -2.76 7.03 -9.64
N ARG A 124 -2.95 6.95 -10.95
CA ARG A 124 -4.16 7.42 -11.64
C ARG A 124 -5.33 6.49 -11.43
N GLU A 125 -5.04 5.21 -11.20
CA GLU A 125 -6.02 4.16 -11.02
C GLU A 125 -5.66 3.30 -9.80
N LEU A 126 -6.70 2.89 -9.07
CA LEU A 126 -6.59 1.98 -7.94
C LEU A 126 -7.56 0.82 -8.15
N TYR A 127 -7.04 -0.39 -8.14
CA TYR A 127 -7.83 -1.62 -8.19
C TYR A 127 -7.69 -2.37 -6.88
N LEU A 128 -8.81 -2.75 -6.28
CA LEU A 128 -8.86 -3.56 -5.06
C LEU A 128 -9.41 -4.94 -5.39
N TYR A 129 -8.61 -5.96 -5.14
CA TYR A 129 -9.02 -7.36 -5.23
C TYR A 129 -9.16 -7.95 -3.84
N VAL A 130 -10.32 -8.52 -3.55
CA VAL A 130 -10.59 -9.22 -2.30
C VAL A 130 -10.59 -10.72 -2.56
N ILE A 131 -9.67 -11.42 -1.91
CA ILE A 131 -9.61 -12.88 -1.95
C ILE A 131 -10.61 -13.39 -0.92
N THR A 132 -11.65 -14.05 -1.41
CA THR A 132 -12.56 -14.82 -0.57
C THR A 132 -12.04 -16.25 -0.56
N SER A 133 -11.57 -16.75 0.59
CA SER A 133 -11.28 -18.18 0.70
C SER A 133 -12.59 -18.92 0.52
N THR A 134 -12.78 -19.56 -0.61
CA THR A 134 -13.72 -20.68 -0.69
C THR A 134 -13.11 -21.74 0.21
N ALA A 135 -13.70 -21.96 1.39
CA ALA A 135 -13.40 -23.15 2.15
C ALA A 135 -13.60 -24.32 1.18
N ALA A 136 -12.52 -25.03 0.89
CA ALA A 136 -12.64 -26.30 0.20
C ALA A 136 -13.57 -27.18 1.04
N ALA A 137 -14.71 -27.52 0.46
CA ALA A 137 -15.64 -28.46 1.02
C ALA A 137 -15.02 -29.86 1.09
#